data_e9caad07686eb27d94d10645f7276709
#
_entry.id   e9caad07686eb27d94d10645f7276709
#
_cell.length_a   1.000
_cell.length_b   1.000
_cell.length_c   1.000
_cell.angle_alpha   90.00
_cell.angle_beta   90.00
_cell.angle_gamma   90.00
#
_symmetry.space_group_name_H-M   'P 1'
#
loop_
_entity.id
_entity.type
_entity.pdbx_description
1 polymer ?
#
loop_
_entity_poly.entity_id
_entity_poly.type
_entity_poly.pdbx_seq_one_letter_code
_entity_poly.pdbx_strand_id
1 'polypeptide(L)'
;MKLFIYLIINKFFIEIFIFIMNSQTCRLQINPDILAVQYAVRGKTFLKAQEIRSKIKEAKEKGQPNPYPFEDIVFCNIGNPQLLNQKPLTYLRQVLSIVEDPSLLELKDKYPKDILEHAKKLIDSTGCIGTSGAYTDSRGLMYVRQKICEFLKETEGGIETKPEDVYLTDGASPGIKLFLNLLISHHLHGIMIPIPQYPLYSASIAQFGGTQINYYLNEEDNWAIDLDSVERSYNEAVKKGIIVKAFVAINPGNPTGQVMTLSNMQKIIEFCYKHNLVLMADEVYQENIYGDVPFTSFRKALDTMPEEIKKGLMLVTFFSVSKGFYGECGKRGGFFRMVNIGPFEKEQIYKLSSVNLCSNVVGQETVELIVNRPKEGDESYPLFKQEKEKILGDLKMKANIIRDALIQCEGITCNPAMGALYLFPCVKLPKKFIDECDKNGKNPDEEYCLLMLEKSGVCVVPGNGFGQRENTHHFRIAFLPPLEAIKNTTDLIQKFQKEFMDKYRDN
;
A
#
# COMPACT_ATOMS: atom_id res chain seq x y z
N MET A 1 -4.37 40.02 -6.71
CA MET A 1 -3.05 40.68 -6.64
C MET A 1 -2.46 40.67 -5.23
N LYS A 2 -3.13 41.22 -4.21
CA LYS A 2 -2.57 41.22 -2.83
C LYS A 2 -2.31 39.81 -2.23
N LEU A 3 -3.20 38.84 -2.47
CA LEU A 3 -3.04 37.45 -2.01
C LEU A 3 -1.86 36.73 -2.71
N PHE A 4 -1.67 37.01 -3.99
CA PHE A 4 -0.59 36.46 -4.81
C PHE A 4 0.79 36.99 -4.32
N ILE A 5 0.86 38.28 -4.00
CA ILE A 5 2.05 38.92 -3.45
C ILE A 5 2.35 38.35 -2.04
N TYR A 6 1.31 38.14 -1.20
CA TYR A 6 1.47 37.56 0.14
C TYR A 6 1.99 36.11 0.10
N LEU A 7 1.51 35.30 -0.85
CA LEU A 7 1.99 33.92 -1.05
C LEU A 7 3.43 33.86 -1.56
N ILE A 8 3.81 34.77 -2.48
CA ILE A 8 5.19 34.89 -2.98
C ILE A 8 6.12 35.34 -1.85
N ILE A 9 5.70 36.31 -1.04
CA ILE A 9 6.50 36.81 0.09
C ILE A 9 6.68 35.74 1.14
N ASN A 10 5.63 35.00 1.51
CA ASN A 10 5.75 33.89 2.46
C ASN A 10 6.63 32.75 1.93
N LYS A 11 6.51 32.38 0.65
CA LYS A 11 7.40 31.38 0.03
C LYS A 11 8.84 31.86 0.06
N PHE A 12 9.11 33.13 -0.25
CA PHE A 12 10.44 33.72 -0.21
C PHE A 12 11.02 33.79 1.21
N PHE A 13 10.20 34.09 2.23
CA PHE A 13 10.63 34.06 3.63
C PHE A 13 10.89 32.62 4.12
N ILE A 14 10.10 31.65 3.71
CA ILE A 14 10.35 30.24 4.02
C ILE A 14 11.63 29.76 3.35
N GLU A 15 11.87 30.11 2.10
CA GLU A 15 13.09 29.77 1.37
C GLU A 15 14.33 30.42 2.01
N ILE A 16 14.23 31.69 2.44
CA ILE A 16 15.29 32.38 3.18
C ILE A 16 15.52 31.73 4.54
N PHE A 17 14.46 31.38 5.28
CA PHE A 17 14.59 30.74 6.59
C PHE A 17 15.23 29.35 6.47
N ILE A 18 14.83 28.56 5.48
CA ILE A 18 15.44 27.26 5.16
C ILE A 18 16.90 27.46 4.69
N PHE A 19 17.18 28.48 3.89
CA PHE A 19 18.54 28.84 3.46
C PHE A 19 19.45 29.21 4.67
N ILE A 20 18.93 30.00 5.60
CA ILE A 20 19.67 30.38 6.81
C ILE A 20 19.91 29.19 7.73
N MET A 21 18.91 28.32 7.91
CA MET A 21 19.05 27.12 8.72
C MET A 21 20.01 26.09 8.10
N ASN A 22 20.02 25.96 6.76
CA ASN A 22 20.93 25.07 6.03
C ASN A 22 22.36 25.62 5.90
N SER A 23 22.56 26.95 6.00
CA SER A 23 23.87 27.55 5.78
C SER A 23 24.90 27.28 6.90
N GLN A 24 24.43 26.82 8.07
CA GLN A 24 25.34 26.58 9.21
C GLN A 24 25.85 25.13 9.31
N THR A 25 25.21 24.13 8.61
CA THR A 25 25.60 22.73 8.80
C THR A 25 25.57 21.87 7.51
N CYS A 26 25.00 22.31 6.40
CA CYS A 26 24.82 21.49 5.22
C CYS A 26 25.51 22.09 3.98
N ARG A 27 26.45 21.32 3.36
CA ARG A 27 27.16 21.74 2.12
C ARG A 27 26.31 21.60 0.85
N LEU A 28 25.16 20.88 0.92
CA LEU A 28 24.24 20.69 -0.19
C LEU A 28 23.00 21.54 0.01
N GLN A 29 22.60 22.27 -1.03
CA GLN A 29 21.28 22.89 -1.08
C GLN A 29 20.26 21.79 -1.41
N ILE A 30 19.45 21.41 -0.42
CA ILE A 30 18.43 20.38 -0.60
C ILE A 30 17.17 21.02 -1.19
N ASN A 31 16.54 20.33 -2.13
CA ASN A 31 15.24 20.74 -2.68
C ASN A 31 14.21 20.88 -1.52
N PRO A 32 13.56 22.06 -1.37
CA PRO A 32 12.60 22.30 -0.29
C PRO A 32 11.43 21.30 -0.26
N ASP A 33 10.98 20.83 -1.42
CA ASP A 33 9.90 19.85 -1.51
C ASP A 33 10.28 18.52 -0.85
N ILE A 34 11.56 18.13 -0.89
CA ILE A 34 12.05 16.93 -0.20
C ILE A 34 12.00 17.07 1.32
N LEU A 35 12.19 18.29 1.87
CA LEU A 35 12.09 18.53 3.30
C LEU A 35 10.66 18.39 3.83
N ALA A 36 9.66 18.56 2.98
CA ALA A 36 8.24 18.38 3.31
C ALA A 36 7.79 16.90 3.31
N VAL A 37 8.61 15.98 2.79
CA VAL A 37 8.28 14.56 2.71
C VAL A 37 8.25 13.92 4.10
N GLN A 38 7.11 13.32 4.46
CA GLN A 38 6.95 12.52 5.68
C GLN A 38 6.51 11.09 5.32
N TYR A 39 7.08 10.08 5.99
CA TYR A 39 6.76 8.69 5.75
C TYR A 39 6.70 7.88 7.06
N ALA A 40 5.52 7.81 7.66
CA ALA A 40 5.29 7.30 9.01
C ALA A 40 5.57 5.80 9.20
N VAL A 41 5.51 4.98 8.13
CA VAL A 41 5.69 3.50 8.23
C VAL A 41 7.07 3.11 8.78
N ARG A 42 8.07 4.00 8.65
CA ARG A 42 9.42 3.86 9.24
C ARG A 42 9.74 4.99 10.21
N GLY A 43 8.73 5.45 10.94
CA GLY A 43 8.84 6.54 11.91
C GLY A 43 9.48 6.14 13.25
N LYS A 44 9.32 7.01 14.26
CA LYS A 44 9.96 6.91 15.59
C LYS A 44 9.72 5.57 16.28
N THR A 45 8.47 5.05 16.23
CA THR A 45 8.11 3.77 16.87
C THR A 45 8.91 2.61 16.31
N PHE A 46 9.09 2.55 14.98
CA PHE A 46 9.89 1.51 14.35
C PHE A 46 11.38 1.62 14.70
N LEU A 47 11.94 2.84 14.67
CA LEU A 47 13.35 3.05 15.06
C LEU A 47 13.59 2.66 16.52
N LYS A 48 12.65 3.01 17.42
CA LYS A 48 12.71 2.60 18.82
C LYS A 48 12.60 1.07 19.00
N ALA A 49 11.76 0.41 18.21
CA ALA A 49 11.66 -1.04 18.22
C ALA A 49 12.99 -1.72 17.81
N GLN A 50 13.69 -1.17 16.82
CA GLN A 50 15.01 -1.67 16.42
C GLN A 50 16.06 -1.46 17.54
N GLU A 51 16.06 -0.29 18.19
CA GLU A 51 16.93 0.00 19.34
C GLU A 51 16.70 -1.00 20.48
N ILE A 52 15.44 -1.23 20.85
CA ILE A 52 15.05 -2.17 21.91
C ILE A 52 15.54 -3.59 21.56
N ARG A 53 15.28 -4.03 20.32
CA ARG A 53 15.70 -5.36 19.86
C ARG A 53 17.21 -5.54 19.89
N SER A 54 17.97 -4.50 19.51
CA SER A 54 19.45 -4.53 19.64
C SER A 54 19.90 -4.67 21.09
N LYS A 55 19.27 -3.95 22.04
CA LYS A 55 19.59 -4.03 23.47
C LYS A 55 19.28 -5.41 24.04
N ILE A 56 18.15 -6.03 23.67
CA ILE A 56 17.81 -7.40 24.08
C ILE A 56 18.88 -8.37 23.57
N LYS A 57 19.27 -8.27 22.30
CA LYS A 57 20.29 -9.10 21.69
C LYS A 57 21.65 -8.95 22.39
N GLU A 58 22.10 -7.72 22.64
CA GLU A 58 23.34 -7.44 23.34
C GLU A 58 23.35 -7.99 24.76
N ALA A 59 22.26 -7.83 25.52
CA ALA A 59 22.14 -8.38 26.87
C ALA A 59 22.28 -9.91 26.82
N LYS A 60 21.60 -10.58 25.90
CA LYS A 60 21.69 -12.03 25.71
C LYS A 60 23.10 -12.49 25.34
N GLU A 61 23.78 -11.80 24.44
CA GLU A 61 25.17 -12.12 24.03
C GLU A 61 26.18 -11.94 25.20
N LYS A 62 25.90 -10.97 26.11
CA LYS A 62 26.73 -10.70 27.28
C LYS A 62 26.34 -11.54 28.51
N GLY A 63 25.33 -12.42 28.40
CA GLY A 63 24.80 -13.17 29.54
C GLY A 63 24.16 -12.31 30.63
N GLN A 64 23.69 -11.11 30.28
CA GLN A 64 23.03 -10.17 31.19
C GLN A 64 21.50 -10.38 31.17
N PRO A 65 20.80 -10.01 32.28
CA PRO A 65 19.35 -10.03 32.30
C PRO A 65 18.74 -9.14 31.18
N ASN A 66 17.64 -9.63 30.59
CA ASN A 66 16.88 -8.84 29.61
C ASN A 66 16.33 -7.56 30.30
N PRO A 67 16.63 -6.36 29.78
CA PRO A 67 16.17 -5.10 30.40
C PRO A 67 14.68 -4.79 30.16
N TYR A 68 13.96 -5.63 29.39
CA TYR A 68 12.55 -5.42 29.03
C TYR A 68 11.67 -6.58 29.55
N PRO A 69 10.35 -6.33 29.76
CA PRO A 69 9.42 -7.33 30.30
C PRO A 69 8.95 -8.38 29.27
N PHE A 70 9.53 -8.42 28.07
CA PHE A 70 9.21 -9.34 26.97
C PHE A 70 10.50 -9.86 26.32
N GLU A 71 10.42 -11.02 25.67
CA GLU A 71 11.59 -11.72 25.11
C GLU A 71 12.12 -11.14 23.79
N ASP A 72 11.24 -10.65 22.91
CA ASP A 72 11.58 -10.02 21.62
C ASP A 72 10.45 -9.07 21.19
N ILE A 73 10.69 -8.30 20.14
CA ILE A 73 9.70 -7.41 19.54
C ILE A 73 8.83 -8.17 18.54
N VAL A 74 7.50 -7.98 18.64
CA VAL A 74 6.56 -8.46 17.64
C VAL A 74 6.25 -7.32 16.66
N PHE A 75 6.76 -7.45 15.44
CA PHE A 75 6.59 -6.44 14.40
C PHE A 75 5.23 -6.54 13.72
N CYS A 76 4.26 -5.76 14.18
CA CYS A 76 2.92 -5.60 13.58
C CYS A 76 2.80 -4.29 12.77
N ASN A 77 3.92 -3.63 12.45
CA ASN A 77 3.93 -2.34 11.77
C ASN A 77 4.08 -2.45 10.23
N ILE A 78 4.57 -3.57 9.70
CA ILE A 78 4.95 -3.69 8.30
C ILE A 78 4.15 -4.77 7.56
N GLY A 79 3.70 -4.44 6.35
CA GLY A 79 3.05 -5.37 5.43
C GLY A 79 4.06 -6.15 4.57
N ASN A 80 4.90 -6.97 5.21
CA ASN A 80 5.91 -7.81 4.56
C ASN A 80 5.76 -9.28 5.00
N PRO A 81 4.91 -10.07 4.29
CA PRO A 81 4.53 -11.39 4.73
C PRO A 81 5.70 -12.37 4.92
N GLN A 82 6.64 -12.43 3.97
CA GLN A 82 7.75 -13.38 4.04
C GLN A 82 8.77 -13.02 5.13
N LEU A 83 8.94 -11.73 5.46
CA LEU A 83 9.74 -11.32 6.63
C LEU A 83 9.13 -11.83 7.95
N LEU A 84 7.82 -12.06 7.97
CA LEU A 84 7.04 -12.56 9.10
C LEU A 84 6.68 -14.05 8.95
N ASN A 85 7.57 -14.81 8.30
CA ASN A 85 7.54 -16.28 8.16
C ASN A 85 6.40 -16.84 7.28
N GLN A 86 5.75 -16.05 6.42
CA GLN A 86 4.91 -16.62 5.37
C GLN A 86 5.80 -17.42 4.42
N LYS A 87 5.46 -18.68 4.19
CA LYS A 87 6.16 -19.52 3.21
C LYS A 87 5.87 -19.01 1.79
N PRO A 88 6.88 -18.94 0.92
CA PRO A 88 6.66 -18.65 -0.48
C PRO A 88 5.91 -19.80 -1.17
N LEU A 89 5.20 -19.49 -2.26
CA LEU A 89 4.56 -20.50 -3.09
C LEU A 89 5.60 -21.40 -3.76
N THR A 90 5.42 -22.70 -3.66
CA THR A 90 6.36 -23.70 -4.18
C THR A 90 6.52 -23.59 -5.69
N TYR A 91 5.38 -23.54 -6.42
CA TYR A 91 5.36 -23.44 -7.87
C TYR A 91 6.17 -22.22 -8.37
N LEU A 92 5.98 -21.06 -7.75
CA LEU A 92 6.66 -19.82 -8.13
C LEU A 92 8.19 -19.95 -7.98
N ARG A 93 8.66 -20.58 -6.89
CA ARG A 93 10.08 -20.82 -6.67
C ARG A 93 10.66 -21.83 -7.68
N GLN A 94 9.90 -22.86 -8.03
CA GLN A 94 10.34 -23.87 -8.98
C GLN A 94 10.51 -23.26 -10.38
N VAL A 95 9.52 -22.53 -10.89
CA VAL A 95 9.62 -21.88 -12.21
C VAL A 95 10.75 -20.87 -12.25
N LEU A 96 10.86 -19.96 -11.27
CA LEU A 96 11.94 -18.96 -11.24
C LEU A 96 13.33 -19.60 -11.15
N SER A 97 13.49 -20.71 -10.41
CA SER A 97 14.78 -21.41 -10.35
C SER A 97 15.22 -21.93 -11.72
N ILE A 98 14.27 -22.47 -12.51
CA ILE A 98 14.54 -22.99 -13.84
C ILE A 98 14.80 -21.82 -14.83
N VAL A 99 14.10 -20.71 -14.70
CA VAL A 99 14.32 -19.53 -15.54
C VAL A 99 15.71 -18.95 -15.32
N GLU A 100 16.18 -18.89 -14.06
CA GLU A 100 17.53 -18.40 -13.72
C GLU A 100 18.65 -19.40 -14.03
N ASP A 101 18.34 -20.71 -14.06
CA ASP A 101 19.26 -21.78 -14.46
C ASP A 101 18.56 -22.75 -15.41
N PRO A 102 18.56 -22.46 -16.74
CA PRO A 102 17.91 -23.30 -17.73
C PRO A 102 18.42 -24.76 -17.82
N SER A 103 19.61 -25.05 -17.24
CA SER A 103 20.13 -26.43 -17.18
C SER A 103 19.19 -27.35 -16.36
N LEU A 104 18.39 -26.77 -15.45
CA LEU A 104 17.40 -27.49 -14.64
C LEU A 104 16.25 -28.08 -15.48
N LEU A 105 16.05 -27.64 -16.72
CA LEU A 105 15.08 -28.25 -17.66
C LEU A 105 15.38 -29.72 -17.96
N GLU A 106 16.65 -30.13 -17.79
CA GLU A 106 17.06 -31.53 -17.98
C GLU A 106 16.63 -32.46 -16.84
N LEU A 107 16.25 -31.90 -15.68
CA LEU A 107 15.83 -32.65 -14.50
C LEU A 107 14.32 -32.99 -14.55
N LYS A 108 13.91 -33.70 -15.59
CA LYS A 108 12.49 -33.96 -15.91
C LYS A 108 11.72 -34.71 -14.81
N ASP A 109 12.39 -35.56 -14.06
CA ASP A 109 11.79 -36.34 -12.97
C ASP A 109 11.69 -35.54 -11.63
N LYS A 110 12.28 -34.37 -11.57
CA LYS A 110 12.34 -33.56 -10.33
C LYS A 110 11.23 -32.54 -10.24
N TYR A 111 10.70 -32.08 -11.37
CA TYR A 111 9.70 -31.03 -11.44
C TYR A 111 8.43 -31.52 -12.15
N PRO A 112 7.24 -31.03 -11.72
CA PRO A 112 6.00 -31.24 -12.47
C PRO A 112 6.14 -30.80 -13.93
N LYS A 113 5.45 -31.50 -14.82
CA LYS A 113 5.55 -31.24 -16.27
C LYS A 113 5.13 -29.81 -16.65
N ASP A 114 4.04 -29.33 -16.07
CA ASP A 114 3.53 -27.96 -16.27
C ASP A 114 4.53 -26.90 -15.81
N ILE A 115 5.30 -27.15 -14.76
CA ILE A 115 6.39 -26.25 -14.28
C ILE A 115 7.48 -26.13 -15.34
N LEU A 116 7.94 -27.24 -15.91
CA LEU A 116 8.97 -27.26 -16.95
C LEU A 116 8.49 -26.55 -18.22
N GLU A 117 7.26 -26.80 -18.64
CA GLU A 117 6.65 -26.17 -19.81
C GLU A 117 6.46 -24.66 -19.60
N HIS A 118 6.06 -24.25 -18.40
CA HIS A 118 5.89 -22.84 -18.04
C HIS A 118 7.24 -22.11 -18.05
N ALA A 119 8.24 -22.66 -17.37
CA ALA A 119 9.59 -22.09 -17.34
C ALA A 119 10.17 -21.94 -18.76
N LYS A 120 10.00 -22.97 -19.61
CA LYS A 120 10.45 -22.90 -21.00
C LYS A 120 9.77 -21.77 -21.77
N LYS A 121 8.46 -21.59 -21.63
CA LYS A 121 7.73 -20.48 -22.29
C LYS A 121 8.23 -19.12 -21.84
N LEU A 122 8.54 -18.94 -20.54
CA LEU A 122 9.14 -17.72 -20.04
C LEU A 122 10.52 -17.47 -20.64
N ILE A 123 11.41 -18.46 -20.62
CA ILE A 123 12.75 -18.40 -21.21
C ILE A 123 12.65 -18.00 -22.69
N ASP A 124 11.80 -18.68 -23.45
CA ASP A 124 11.61 -18.42 -24.89
C ASP A 124 11.08 -16.98 -25.13
N SER A 125 10.29 -16.44 -24.20
CA SER A 125 9.66 -15.11 -24.31
C SER A 125 10.65 -13.95 -24.15
N THR A 126 11.79 -14.17 -23.50
CA THR A 126 12.82 -13.12 -23.31
C THR A 126 13.52 -12.76 -24.62
N GLY A 127 13.46 -13.63 -25.63
CA GLY A 127 14.19 -13.48 -26.90
C GLY A 127 15.72 -13.56 -26.75
N CYS A 128 16.20 -13.88 -25.56
CA CYS A 128 17.63 -14.04 -25.23
C CYS A 128 17.89 -15.50 -24.88
N ILE A 129 19.16 -15.93 -24.99
CA ILE A 129 19.56 -17.29 -24.60
C ILE A 129 19.50 -17.41 -23.06
N GLY A 130 18.26 -17.66 -22.56
CA GLY A 130 17.99 -18.14 -21.20
C GLY A 130 18.35 -17.23 -20.05
N THR A 131 18.20 -15.90 -20.14
CA THR A 131 18.54 -15.04 -19.01
C THR A 131 17.58 -13.89 -18.80
N SER A 132 17.29 -13.59 -17.53
CA SER A 132 16.65 -12.36 -17.05
C SER A 132 17.59 -11.14 -17.09
N GLY A 133 18.81 -11.28 -17.62
CA GLY A 133 19.87 -10.27 -17.59
C GLY A 133 19.82 -9.19 -18.68
N ALA A 134 18.96 -9.32 -19.69
CA ALA A 134 18.84 -8.34 -20.76
C ALA A 134 17.74 -7.29 -20.46
N TYR A 135 17.95 -6.05 -20.95
CA TYR A 135 16.87 -5.05 -20.94
C TYR A 135 15.71 -5.50 -21.83
N THR A 136 14.49 -5.19 -21.41
CA THR A 136 13.25 -5.40 -22.18
C THR A 136 12.76 -4.09 -22.81
N ASP A 137 11.67 -4.12 -23.57
CA ASP A 137 10.88 -2.92 -23.89
C ASP A 137 10.54 -2.16 -22.59
N SER A 138 10.47 -0.84 -22.65
CA SER A 138 10.22 0.00 -21.47
C SER A 138 8.85 -0.24 -20.81
N ARG A 139 7.90 -0.82 -21.54
CA ARG A 139 6.62 -1.30 -21.00
C ARG A 139 6.73 -2.70 -20.37
N GLY A 140 7.85 -3.38 -20.55
CA GLY A 140 8.09 -4.76 -20.17
C GLY A 140 7.86 -5.77 -21.29
N LEU A 141 8.18 -7.03 -21.04
CA LEU A 141 8.05 -8.15 -21.97
C LEU A 141 6.64 -8.25 -22.56
N MET A 142 6.57 -8.33 -23.91
CA MET A 142 5.28 -8.43 -24.61
C MET A 142 4.48 -9.66 -24.13
N TYR A 143 5.13 -10.80 -23.99
CA TYR A 143 4.50 -12.02 -23.49
C TYR A 143 3.84 -11.81 -22.11
N VAL A 144 4.55 -11.17 -21.18
CA VAL A 144 4.01 -10.90 -19.84
C VAL A 144 2.79 -9.95 -19.90
N ARG A 145 2.87 -8.91 -20.74
CA ARG A 145 1.74 -7.98 -20.95
C ARG A 145 0.51 -8.68 -21.54
N GLN A 146 0.71 -9.63 -22.46
CA GLN A 146 -0.36 -10.46 -23.01
C GLN A 146 -1.00 -11.34 -21.92
N LYS A 147 -0.19 -11.97 -21.05
CA LYS A 147 -0.70 -12.75 -19.92
C LYS A 147 -1.47 -11.92 -18.90
N ILE A 148 -1.03 -10.68 -18.65
CA ILE A 148 -1.79 -9.73 -17.85
C ILE A 148 -3.16 -9.45 -18.50
N CYS A 149 -3.21 -9.21 -19.81
CA CYS A 149 -4.47 -8.97 -20.51
C CYS A 149 -5.43 -10.16 -20.43
N GLU A 150 -4.91 -11.39 -20.58
CA GLU A 150 -5.70 -12.63 -20.42
C GLU A 150 -6.28 -12.74 -18.98
N PHE A 151 -5.44 -12.50 -17.96
CA PHE A 151 -5.86 -12.50 -16.56
C PHE A 151 -6.94 -11.45 -16.26
N LEU A 152 -6.74 -10.22 -16.73
CA LEU A 152 -7.72 -9.15 -16.56
C LEU A 152 -9.04 -9.47 -17.25
N LYS A 153 -8.99 -10.02 -18.47
CA LYS A 153 -10.19 -10.46 -19.18
C LYS A 153 -10.95 -11.54 -18.41
N GLU A 154 -10.25 -12.54 -17.87
CA GLU A 154 -10.83 -13.63 -17.09
C GLU A 154 -11.49 -13.09 -15.79
N THR A 155 -10.80 -12.25 -15.04
CA THR A 155 -11.27 -11.76 -13.73
C THR A 155 -12.32 -10.65 -13.83
N GLU A 156 -12.34 -9.91 -14.92
CA GLU A 156 -13.27 -8.79 -15.15
C GLU A 156 -14.48 -9.15 -16.02
N GLY A 157 -14.69 -10.44 -16.29
CA GLY A 157 -15.90 -10.90 -17.00
C GLY A 157 -15.88 -10.68 -18.50
N GLY A 158 -14.71 -10.80 -19.14
CA GLY A 158 -14.53 -10.73 -20.58
C GLY A 158 -14.15 -9.36 -21.13
N ILE A 159 -13.89 -8.38 -20.26
CA ILE A 159 -13.52 -7.02 -20.68
C ILE A 159 -12.11 -7.03 -21.28
N GLU A 160 -11.99 -6.55 -22.52
CA GLU A 160 -10.71 -6.51 -23.23
C GLU A 160 -9.79 -5.40 -22.72
N THR A 161 -8.51 -5.72 -22.64
CA THR A 161 -7.40 -4.81 -22.39
C THR A 161 -6.35 -5.02 -23.47
N LYS A 162 -5.78 -3.95 -24.02
CA LYS A 162 -4.72 -4.05 -25.01
C LYS A 162 -3.35 -4.08 -24.34
N PRO A 163 -2.40 -4.89 -24.85
CA PRO A 163 -1.05 -4.93 -24.26
C PRO A 163 -0.32 -3.57 -24.28
N GLU A 164 -0.69 -2.66 -25.19
CA GLU A 164 -0.15 -1.28 -25.26
C GLU A 164 -0.57 -0.40 -24.08
N ASP A 165 -1.66 -0.78 -23.40
CA ASP A 165 -2.20 -0.07 -22.25
C ASP A 165 -1.67 -0.60 -20.90
N VAL A 166 -0.80 -1.62 -20.94
CA VAL A 166 -0.20 -2.27 -19.77
C VAL A 166 1.29 -1.99 -19.72
N TYR A 167 1.76 -1.55 -18.55
CA TYR A 167 3.17 -1.26 -18.25
C TYR A 167 3.62 -2.01 -17.01
N LEU A 168 4.67 -2.79 -17.13
CA LEU A 168 5.32 -3.45 -16.00
C LEU A 168 6.19 -2.44 -15.21
N THR A 169 6.18 -2.56 -13.90
CA THR A 169 6.88 -1.64 -12.98
C THR A 169 7.53 -2.40 -11.83
N ASP A 170 8.48 -1.78 -11.14
CA ASP A 170 9.14 -2.33 -9.95
C ASP A 170 8.24 -2.26 -8.70
N GLY A 171 7.08 -2.93 -8.76
CA GLY A 171 5.95 -2.80 -7.84
C GLY A 171 5.04 -1.64 -8.22
N ALA A 172 3.93 -1.44 -7.49
CA ALA A 172 2.98 -0.38 -7.78
C ALA A 172 3.54 1.04 -7.59
N SER A 173 4.44 1.25 -6.63
CA SER A 173 4.93 2.58 -6.25
C SER A 173 5.56 3.38 -7.38
N PRO A 174 6.43 2.84 -8.25
CA PRO A 174 6.95 3.57 -9.41
C PRO A 174 5.86 3.98 -10.41
N GLY A 175 4.87 3.11 -10.66
CA GLY A 175 3.73 3.45 -11.52
C GLY A 175 2.90 4.60 -10.95
N ILE A 176 2.58 4.57 -9.65
CA ILE A 176 1.87 5.65 -8.95
C ILE A 176 2.67 6.97 -9.06
N LYS A 177 3.98 6.92 -8.76
CA LYS A 177 4.86 8.09 -8.85
C LYS A 177 4.98 8.65 -10.27
N LEU A 178 4.96 7.80 -11.29
CA LEU A 178 4.97 8.21 -12.68
C LEU A 178 3.74 9.06 -13.00
N PHE A 179 2.53 8.62 -12.60
CA PHE A 179 1.31 9.41 -12.82
C PHE A 179 1.28 10.68 -11.99
N LEU A 180 1.71 10.65 -10.73
CA LEU A 180 1.81 11.86 -9.91
C LEU A 180 2.80 12.88 -10.52
N ASN A 181 3.95 12.43 -11.02
CA ASN A 181 4.91 13.28 -11.72
C ASN A 181 4.35 13.86 -13.04
N LEU A 182 3.57 13.07 -13.77
CA LEU A 182 2.89 13.54 -15.00
C LEU A 182 1.86 14.63 -14.70
N LEU A 183 1.14 14.53 -13.58
CA LEU A 183 0.00 15.39 -13.24
C LEU A 183 0.38 16.63 -12.43
N ILE A 184 1.47 16.59 -11.68
CA ILE A 184 1.91 17.67 -10.78
C ILE A 184 3.08 18.40 -11.41
N SER A 185 2.91 19.69 -11.69
CA SER A 185 4.00 20.57 -12.16
C SER A 185 4.30 21.73 -11.20
N HIS A 186 3.39 22.03 -10.28
CA HIS A 186 3.54 23.07 -9.25
C HIS A 186 2.46 22.93 -8.15
N HIS A 187 2.61 23.71 -7.07
CA HIS A 187 1.77 23.65 -5.88
C HIS A 187 0.26 23.93 -6.09
N LEU A 188 -0.16 24.53 -7.21
CA LEU A 188 -1.58 24.70 -7.52
C LEU A 188 -2.21 23.45 -8.17
N HIS A 189 -1.42 22.41 -8.47
CA HIS A 189 -1.96 21.13 -8.90
C HIS A 189 -2.25 20.25 -7.69
N GLY A 190 -3.52 19.85 -7.55
CA GLY A 190 -4.02 19.07 -6.41
C GLY A 190 -4.38 17.64 -6.76
N ILE A 191 -4.13 16.75 -5.82
CA ILE A 191 -4.53 15.34 -5.89
C ILE A 191 -5.43 15.03 -4.69
N MET A 192 -6.63 14.51 -4.96
CA MET A 192 -7.54 14.05 -3.91
C MET A 192 -7.12 12.68 -3.41
N ILE A 193 -6.93 12.54 -2.08
CA ILE A 193 -6.56 11.27 -1.45
C ILE A 193 -7.47 10.96 -0.27
N PRO A 194 -7.74 9.66 0.02
CA PRO A 194 -8.54 9.27 1.18
C PRO A 194 -7.83 9.60 2.49
N ILE A 195 -8.59 9.90 3.52
CA ILE A 195 -8.11 9.97 4.89
C ILE A 195 -8.96 9.02 5.74
N PRO A 196 -8.31 8.03 6.39
CA PRO A 196 -6.86 7.74 6.40
C PRO A 196 -6.34 7.17 5.07
N GLN A 197 -5.04 7.34 4.79
CA GLN A 197 -4.40 7.01 3.51
C GLN A 197 -3.09 6.25 3.68
N TYR A 198 -2.65 5.55 2.62
CA TYR A 198 -1.29 5.01 2.56
C TYR A 198 -0.27 6.13 2.33
N PRO A 199 0.74 6.33 3.22
CA PRO A 199 1.64 7.49 3.18
C PRO A 199 2.48 7.66 1.91
N LEU A 200 2.47 6.70 0.99
CA LEU A 200 3.10 6.84 -0.33
C LEU A 200 2.52 8.03 -1.10
N TYR A 201 1.19 8.22 -1.03
CA TYR A 201 0.52 9.28 -1.78
C TYR A 201 0.89 10.65 -1.25
N SER A 202 0.71 10.91 0.05
CA SER A 202 1.07 12.19 0.66
C SER A 202 2.56 12.53 0.48
N ALA A 203 3.45 11.55 0.71
CA ALA A 203 4.87 11.70 0.52
C ALA A 203 5.26 12.03 -0.93
N SER A 204 4.62 11.36 -1.91
CA SER A 204 4.92 11.60 -3.32
C SER A 204 4.33 12.92 -3.83
N ILE A 205 3.14 13.32 -3.37
CA ILE A 205 2.56 14.63 -3.69
C ILE A 205 3.48 15.75 -3.19
N ALA A 206 3.96 15.66 -1.93
CA ALA A 206 4.93 16.59 -1.38
C ALA A 206 6.24 16.58 -2.18
N GLN A 207 6.77 15.39 -2.51
CA GLN A 207 8.00 15.24 -3.30
C GLN A 207 7.95 15.94 -4.65
N PHE A 208 6.78 15.96 -5.30
CA PHE A 208 6.56 16.62 -6.60
C PHE A 208 6.06 18.06 -6.48
N GLY A 209 5.99 18.62 -5.26
CA GLY A 209 5.58 20.00 -5.01
C GLY A 209 4.09 20.27 -5.28
N GLY A 210 3.24 19.25 -5.22
CA GLY A 210 1.79 19.35 -5.40
C GLY A 210 1.03 19.64 -4.11
N THR A 211 -0.28 19.85 -4.22
CA THR A 211 -1.18 20.04 -3.08
C THR A 211 -2.00 18.77 -2.82
N GLN A 212 -1.93 18.29 -1.58
CA GLN A 212 -2.80 17.22 -1.09
C GLN A 212 -4.19 17.77 -0.78
N ILE A 213 -5.23 17.10 -1.28
CA ILE A 213 -6.63 17.41 -1.01
C ILE A 213 -7.25 16.21 -0.32
N ASN A 214 -7.60 16.38 0.97
CA ASN A 214 -8.12 15.31 1.80
C ASN A 214 -9.62 15.12 1.58
N TYR A 215 -10.06 13.88 1.35
CA TYR A 215 -11.44 13.46 1.56
C TYR A 215 -11.49 12.38 2.64
N TYR A 216 -12.53 12.42 3.50
CA TYR A 216 -12.55 11.59 4.70
C TYR A 216 -13.45 10.37 4.52
N LEU A 217 -12.93 9.20 4.83
CA LEU A 217 -13.70 7.96 4.94
C LEU A 217 -14.56 8.00 6.21
N ASN A 218 -15.73 7.34 6.17
CA ASN A 218 -16.64 7.26 7.31
C ASN A 218 -16.41 5.98 8.12
N GLU A 219 -15.76 6.12 9.28
CA GLU A 219 -15.47 4.99 10.16
C GLU A 219 -16.73 4.30 10.69
N GLU A 220 -17.79 5.06 10.98
CA GLU A 220 -19.08 4.53 11.49
C GLU A 220 -19.79 3.66 10.44
N ASP A 221 -19.52 3.90 9.14
CA ASP A 221 -20.01 3.09 8.02
C ASP A 221 -18.88 2.24 7.40
N ASN A 222 -18.14 1.52 8.21
CA ASN A 222 -17.06 0.63 7.80
C ASN A 222 -16.07 1.26 6.78
N TRP A 223 -15.71 2.52 7.00
CA TRP A 223 -14.80 3.27 6.14
C TRP A 223 -15.32 3.49 4.71
N ALA A 224 -16.64 3.54 4.54
CA ALA A 224 -17.24 3.88 3.25
C ALA A 224 -16.92 5.32 2.84
N ILE A 225 -17.02 5.61 1.55
CA ILE A 225 -16.83 6.96 1.03
C ILE A 225 -18.08 7.80 1.24
N ASP A 226 -17.91 8.95 1.90
CA ASP A 226 -18.90 10.00 2.03
C ASP A 226 -18.74 11.00 0.86
N LEU A 227 -19.62 10.89 -0.13
CA LEU A 227 -19.58 11.75 -1.32
C LEU A 227 -19.80 13.22 -1.02
N ASP A 228 -20.62 13.56 -0.03
CA ASP A 228 -20.81 14.95 0.36
C ASP A 228 -19.52 15.54 0.92
N SER A 229 -18.74 14.73 1.63
CA SER A 229 -17.39 15.10 2.06
C SER A 229 -16.43 15.27 0.87
N VAL A 230 -16.50 14.37 -0.12
CA VAL A 230 -15.70 14.46 -1.34
C VAL A 230 -15.98 15.74 -2.12
N GLU A 231 -17.27 16.04 -2.38
CA GLU A 231 -17.69 17.27 -3.09
C GLU A 231 -17.32 18.54 -2.31
N ARG A 232 -17.45 18.56 -0.98
CA ARG A 232 -16.99 19.69 -0.15
C ARG A 232 -15.49 19.92 -0.31
N SER A 233 -14.68 18.87 -0.17
CA SER A 233 -13.21 18.96 -0.29
C SER A 233 -12.77 19.45 -1.66
N TYR A 234 -13.41 18.97 -2.73
CA TYR A 234 -13.17 19.42 -4.09
C TYR A 234 -13.47 20.93 -4.24
N ASN A 235 -14.68 21.34 -3.82
CA ASN A 235 -15.12 22.72 -3.95
C ASN A 235 -14.27 23.70 -3.12
N GLU A 236 -13.82 23.30 -1.93
CA GLU A 236 -12.90 24.09 -1.12
C GLU A 236 -11.53 24.24 -1.77
N ALA A 237 -11.01 23.19 -2.40
CA ALA A 237 -9.77 23.25 -3.15
C ALA A 237 -9.87 24.20 -4.34
N VAL A 238 -10.94 24.10 -5.13
CA VAL A 238 -11.19 24.98 -6.29
C VAL A 238 -11.34 26.44 -5.85
N LYS A 239 -12.06 26.72 -4.74
CA LYS A 239 -12.16 28.08 -4.18
C LYS A 239 -10.80 28.67 -3.77
N LYS A 240 -9.84 27.84 -3.40
CA LYS A 240 -8.44 28.22 -3.09
C LYS A 240 -7.58 28.37 -4.35
N GLY A 241 -8.14 28.19 -5.55
CA GLY A 241 -7.42 28.27 -6.82
C GLY A 241 -6.60 27.01 -7.16
N ILE A 242 -6.87 25.90 -6.49
CA ILE A 242 -6.21 24.61 -6.77
C ILE A 242 -6.90 23.97 -8.00
N ILE A 243 -6.09 23.52 -8.93
CA ILE A 243 -6.51 22.75 -10.10
C ILE A 243 -6.44 21.27 -9.72
N VAL A 244 -7.58 20.66 -9.45
CA VAL A 244 -7.66 19.24 -9.08
C VAL A 244 -7.40 18.38 -10.32
N LYS A 245 -6.43 17.48 -10.26
CA LYS A 245 -5.97 16.66 -11.38
C LYS A 245 -6.41 15.20 -11.30
N ALA A 246 -6.46 14.64 -10.12
CA ALA A 246 -6.77 13.23 -9.94
C ALA A 246 -7.47 12.96 -8.61
N PHE A 247 -8.13 11.83 -8.59
CA PHE A 247 -8.74 11.20 -7.43
C PHE A 247 -8.11 9.84 -7.20
N VAL A 248 -7.59 9.58 -6.00
CA VAL A 248 -6.99 8.30 -5.62
C VAL A 248 -8.02 7.49 -4.83
N ALA A 249 -8.32 6.27 -5.29
CA ALA A 249 -9.11 5.28 -4.58
C ALA A 249 -8.24 4.06 -4.24
N ILE A 250 -8.28 3.57 -2.99
CA ILE A 250 -7.52 2.38 -2.55
C ILE A 250 -8.54 1.30 -2.19
N ASN A 251 -8.56 0.20 -2.96
CA ASN A 251 -9.54 -0.88 -2.78
C ASN A 251 -8.90 -2.27 -3.00
N PRO A 252 -8.83 -3.13 -1.97
CA PRO A 252 -9.12 -2.90 -0.54
C PRO A 252 -8.24 -1.85 0.12
N GLY A 253 -8.75 -1.20 1.19
CA GLY A 253 -8.13 -0.05 1.82
C GLY A 253 -6.90 -0.36 2.69
N ASN A 254 -5.92 0.53 2.66
CA ASN A 254 -4.82 0.62 3.59
C ASN A 254 -4.80 2.04 4.19
N PRO A 255 -5.01 2.20 5.51
CA PRO A 255 -4.85 1.20 6.59
C PRO A 255 -6.13 0.46 7.01
N THR A 256 -7.29 0.77 6.49
CA THR A 256 -8.61 0.51 7.07
C THR A 256 -9.20 -0.88 6.78
N GLY A 257 -8.72 -1.59 5.74
CA GLY A 257 -9.15 -2.94 5.41
C GLY A 257 -10.57 -3.06 4.80
N GLN A 258 -11.21 -1.95 4.43
CA GLN A 258 -12.52 -1.98 3.78
C GLN A 258 -12.43 -2.50 2.34
N VAL A 259 -13.53 -3.06 1.84
CA VAL A 259 -13.76 -3.39 0.42
C VAL A 259 -14.92 -2.56 -0.08
N MET A 260 -14.73 -1.82 -1.17
CA MET A 260 -15.75 -0.93 -1.72
C MET A 260 -16.89 -1.71 -2.36
N THR A 261 -18.12 -1.28 -2.12
CA THR A 261 -19.29 -1.78 -2.84
C THR A 261 -19.33 -1.21 -4.25
N LEU A 262 -19.97 -1.95 -5.18
CA LEU A 262 -20.15 -1.48 -6.56
C LEU A 262 -20.83 -0.11 -6.60
N SER A 263 -21.85 0.14 -5.78
CA SER A 263 -22.54 1.43 -5.70
C SER A 263 -21.61 2.57 -5.32
N ASN A 264 -20.71 2.38 -4.33
CA ASN A 264 -19.71 3.40 -3.96
C ASN A 264 -18.72 3.66 -5.09
N MET A 265 -18.30 2.61 -5.80
CA MET A 265 -17.40 2.76 -6.95
C MET A 265 -18.05 3.53 -8.10
N GLN A 266 -19.32 3.25 -8.41
CA GLN A 266 -20.08 3.96 -9.45
C GLN A 266 -20.18 5.46 -9.15
N LYS A 267 -20.46 5.82 -7.90
CA LYS A 267 -20.52 7.22 -7.46
C LYS A 267 -19.16 7.95 -7.60
N ILE A 268 -18.05 7.27 -7.29
CA ILE A 268 -16.70 7.82 -7.49
C ILE A 268 -16.43 8.04 -9.00
N ILE A 269 -16.82 7.07 -9.82
CA ILE A 269 -16.69 7.12 -11.27
C ILE A 269 -17.46 8.33 -11.83
N GLU A 270 -18.71 8.53 -11.41
CA GLU A 270 -19.53 9.69 -11.81
C GLU A 270 -18.89 11.02 -11.38
N PHE A 271 -18.41 11.09 -10.13
CA PHE A 271 -17.71 12.26 -9.61
C PHE A 271 -16.47 12.59 -10.45
N CYS A 272 -15.60 11.61 -10.70
CA CYS A 272 -14.38 11.81 -11.48
C CYS A 272 -14.67 12.20 -12.93
N TYR A 273 -15.68 11.60 -13.57
CA TYR A 273 -16.12 11.95 -14.91
C TYR A 273 -16.67 13.39 -14.96
N LYS A 274 -17.58 13.75 -14.05
CA LYS A 274 -18.17 15.10 -13.93
C LYS A 274 -17.12 16.21 -13.82
N HIS A 275 -16.03 15.94 -13.06
CA HIS A 275 -14.99 16.92 -12.79
C HIS A 275 -13.73 16.74 -13.66
N ASN A 276 -13.77 15.86 -14.67
CA ASN A 276 -12.66 15.55 -15.58
C ASN A 276 -11.36 15.20 -14.83
N LEU A 277 -11.45 14.35 -13.82
CA LEU A 277 -10.32 13.88 -13.01
C LEU A 277 -9.81 12.53 -13.51
N VAL A 278 -8.50 12.30 -13.41
CA VAL A 278 -7.94 10.97 -13.57
C VAL A 278 -8.28 10.15 -12.31
N LEU A 279 -8.97 9.03 -12.47
CA LEU A 279 -9.19 8.07 -11.40
C LEU A 279 -7.99 7.13 -11.28
N MET A 280 -7.25 7.24 -10.18
CA MET A 280 -6.12 6.37 -9.84
C MET A 280 -6.58 5.30 -8.86
N ALA A 281 -6.81 4.08 -9.33
CA ALA A 281 -7.30 2.96 -8.55
C ALA A 281 -6.15 2.06 -8.07
N ASP A 282 -5.81 2.15 -6.78
CA ASP A 282 -4.82 1.28 -6.14
C ASP A 282 -5.51 -0.02 -5.69
N GLU A 283 -5.32 -1.09 -6.48
CA GLU A 283 -5.97 -2.38 -6.31
C GLU A 283 -4.99 -3.48 -5.86
N VAL A 284 -3.87 -3.10 -5.23
CA VAL A 284 -2.79 -4.03 -4.85
C VAL A 284 -3.22 -5.13 -3.88
N TYR A 285 -4.34 -4.95 -3.17
CA TYR A 285 -4.90 -5.94 -2.23
C TYR A 285 -6.05 -6.77 -2.80
N GLN A 286 -6.30 -6.75 -4.10
CA GLN A 286 -7.44 -7.42 -4.74
C GLN A 286 -7.59 -8.92 -4.40
N GLU A 287 -6.50 -9.62 -4.08
CA GLU A 287 -6.49 -11.04 -3.68
C GLU A 287 -6.59 -11.25 -2.15
N ASN A 288 -6.59 -10.17 -1.37
CA ASN A 288 -6.75 -10.23 0.08
C ASN A 288 -8.18 -9.84 0.46
N ILE A 289 -9.12 -10.80 0.33
CA ILE A 289 -10.54 -10.61 0.64
C ILE A 289 -10.95 -11.62 1.70
N TYR A 290 -11.58 -11.16 2.77
CA TYR A 290 -11.96 -11.96 3.94
C TYR A 290 -13.45 -11.85 4.31
N GLY A 291 -14.11 -10.76 3.91
CA GLY A 291 -15.52 -10.50 4.15
C GLY A 291 -16.43 -11.08 3.05
N ASP A 292 -17.72 -10.78 3.14
CA ASP A 292 -18.76 -11.27 2.21
C ASP A 292 -18.86 -10.42 0.93
N VAL A 293 -18.26 -9.21 0.92
CA VAL A 293 -18.22 -8.36 -0.27
C VAL A 293 -17.10 -8.84 -1.19
N PRO A 294 -17.40 -9.33 -2.40
CA PRO A 294 -16.38 -9.74 -3.34
C PRO A 294 -15.61 -8.52 -3.87
N PHE A 295 -14.34 -8.73 -4.21
CA PHE A 295 -13.59 -7.69 -4.90
C PHE A 295 -14.19 -7.43 -6.30
N THR A 296 -14.37 -6.16 -6.60
CA THR A 296 -14.70 -5.66 -7.94
C THR A 296 -13.64 -4.64 -8.33
N SER A 297 -13.04 -4.78 -9.53
CA SER A 297 -12.10 -3.75 -10.04
C SER A 297 -12.85 -2.49 -10.49
N PHE A 298 -12.18 -1.34 -10.43
CA PHE A 298 -12.75 -0.11 -10.98
C PHE A 298 -12.99 -0.19 -12.50
N ARG A 299 -12.23 -1.01 -13.22
CA ARG A 299 -12.50 -1.25 -14.64
C ARG A 299 -13.82 -2.01 -14.85
N LYS A 300 -14.08 -3.02 -14.03
CA LYS A 300 -15.36 -3.75 -14.08
C LYS A 300 -16.52 -2.87 -13.62
N ALA A 301 -16.34 -2.06 -12.59
CA ALA A 301 -17.33 -1.08 -12.17
C ALA A 301 -17.62 -0.04 -13.27
N LEU A 302 -16.58 0.46 -13.94
CA LEU A 302 -16.74 1.38 -15.09
C LEU A 302 -17.57 0.75 -16.21
N ASP A 303 -17.46 -0.55 -16.45
CA ASP A 303 -18.24 -1.26 -17.49
C ASP A 303 -19.74 -1.28 -17.20
N THR A 304 -20.17 -1.10 -15.97
CA THR A 304 -21.58 -1.00 -15.58
C THR A 304 -22.16 0.41 -15.78
N MET A 305 -21.35 1.39 -16.15
CA MET A 305 -21.76 2.80 -16.29
C MET A 305 -22.34 3.08 -17.68
N PRO A 306 -23.08 4.19 -17.87
CA PRO A 306 -23.49 4.66 -19.18
C PRO A 306 -22.32 4.81 -20.16
N GLU A 307 -22.59 4.57 -21.45
CA GLU A 307 -21.58 4.56 -22.53
C GLU A 307 -20.73 5.83 -22.60
N GLU A 308 -21.32 6.97 -22.29
CA GLU A 308 -20.63 8.26 -22.24
C GLU A 308 -19.53 8.26 -21.18
N ILE A 309 -19.85 7.79 -19.96
CA ILE A 309 -18.92 7.68 -18.83
C ILE A 309 -17.87 6.61 -19.12
N LYS A 310 -18.29 5.44 -19.66
CA LYS A 310 -17.36 4.36 -20.02
C LYS A 310 -16.26 4.82 -20.96
N LYS A 311 -16.59 5.67 -21.93
CA LYS A 311 -15.67 6.15 -22.95
C LYS A 311 -14.92 7.41 -22.53
N GLY A 312 -15.45 8.17 -21.56
CA GLY A 312 -14.91 9.48 -21.19
C GLY A 312 -14.03 9.48 -19.95
N LEU A 313 -14.25 8.56 -19.00
CA LEU A 313 -13.46 8.55 -17.76
C LEU A 313 -12.04 8.05 -17.99
N MET A 314 -11.05 8.84 -17.63
CA MET A 314 -9.65 8.45 -17.55
C MET A 314 -9.42 7.63 -16.29
N LEU A 315 -9.05 6.33 -16.44
CA LEU A 315 -8.80 5.42 -15.32
C LEU A 315 -7.42 4.79 -15.43
N VAL A 316 -6.72 4.71 -14.30
CA VAL A 316 -5.47 3.96 -14.17
C VAL A 316 -5.58 3.00 -12.99
N THR A 317 -5.38 1.71 -13.20
CA THR A 317 -5.38 0.69 -12.15
C THR A 317 -3.97 0.21 -11.86
N PHE A 318 -3.65 -0.03 -10.58
CA PHE A 318 -2.32 -0.46 -10.14
C PHE A 318 -2.38 -1.83 -9.47
N PHE A 319 -1.40 -2.67 -9.81
CA PHE A 319 -1.22 -4.01 -9.27
C PHE A 319 0.20 -4.22 -8.74
N SER A 320 0.36 -5.11 -7.76
CA SER A 320 1.68 -5.47 -7.21
C SER A 320 1.74 -6.92 -6.74
N VAL A 321 2.85 -7.59 -6.98
CA VAL A 321 3.15 -8.91 -6.42
C VAL A 321 3.51 -8.86 -4.92
N SER A 322 3.63 -7.67 -4.33
CA SER A 322 4.02 -7.49 -2.92
C SER A 322 2.94 -7.92 -1.92
N LYS A 323 1.70 -7.99 -2.36
CA LYS A 323 0.52 -8.26 -1.52
C LYS A 323 -0.16 -9.55 -1.99
N GLY A 324 -1.46 -9.69 -1.76
CA GLY A 324 -2.15 -10.93 -2.09
C GLY A 324 -1.71 -12.07 -1.16
N PHE A 325 -1.96 -13.29 -1.61
CA PHE A 325 -1.48 -14.51 -0.93
C PHE A 325 -0.02 -14.84 -1.30
N TYR A 326 0.52 -14.25 -2.34
CA TYR A 326 1.89 -14.50 -2.80
C TYR A 326 2.95 -13.73 -1.99
N GLY A 327 2.71 -12.50 -1.59
CA GLY A 327 3.56 -11.75 -0.67
C GLY A 327 5.01 -11.56 -1.13
N GLU A 328 5.25 -11.38 -2.45
CA GLU A 328 6.59 -11.31 -3.06
C GLU A 328 7.18 -9.88 -3.04
N CYS A 329 7.15 -9.24 -1.86
CA CYS A 329 7.58 -7.85 -1.68
C CYS A 329 8.98 -7.55 -2.23
N GLY A 330 9.93 -8.47 -2.07
CA GLY A 330 11.33 -8.32 -2.47
C GLY A 330 11.57 -8.49 -3.96
N LYS A 331 10.67 -9.15 -4.69
CA LYS A 331 10.80 -9.37 -6.15
C LYS A 331 10.53 -8.11 -6.97
N ARG A 332 9.90 -7.10 -6.37
CA ARG A 332 9.64 -5.80 -7.01
C ARG A 332 8.91 -5.91 -8.35
N GLY A 333 7.86 -6.70 -8.42
CA GLY A 333 7.00 -6.80 -9.60
C GLY A 333 5.68 -6.07 -9.41
N GLY A 334 5.16 -5.51 -10.47
CA GLY A 334 3.86 -4.86 -10.54
C GLY A 334 3.54 -4.39 -11.95
N PHE A 335 2.35 -3.86 -12.13
CA PHE A 335 1.97 -3.21 -13.38
C PHE A 335 0.92 -2.13 -13.12
N PHE A 336 0.77 -1.23 -14.08
CA PHE A 336 -0.42 -0.42 -14.20
C PHE A 336 -1.09 -0.65 -15.56
N ARG A 337 -2.41 -0.45 -15.59
CA ARG A 337 -3.22 -0.47 -16.80
C ARG A 337 -3.91 0.87 -16.98
N MET A 338 -3.90 1.38 -18.19
CA MET A 338 -4.57 2.63 -18.61
C MET A 338 -5.90 2.32 -19.31
N VAL A 339 -6.90 3.13 -19.05
CA VAL A 339 -8.21 3.10 -19.72
C VAL A 339 -8.57 4.53 -20.15
N ASN A 340 -8.95 4.72 -21.41
CA ASN A 340 -9.32 6.02 -22.00
C ASN A 340 -8.24 7.11 -21.87
N ILE A 341 -6.97 6.72 -21.83
CA ILE A 341 -5.85 7.68 -21.91
C ILE A 341 -5.53 7.94 -23.38
N GLY A 342 -5.40 9.20 -23.75
CA GLY A 342 -5.20 9.63 -25.13
C GLY A 342 -3.83 9.23 -25.71
N PRO A 343 -3.68 9.23 -27.06
CA PRO A 343 -2.40 8.87 -27.68
C PRO A 343 -1.25 9.80 -27.30
N PHE A 344 -1.51 11.08 -27.14
CA PHE A 344 -0.50 12.07 -26.75
C PHE A 344 0.02 11.80 -25.33
N GLU A 345 -0.88 11.56 -24.37
CA GLU A 345 -0.53 11.23 -22.98
C GLU A 345 0.24 9.90 -22.91
N LYS A 346 -0.19 8.88 -23.67
CA LYS A 346 0.52 7.60 -23.76
C LYS A 346 1.96 7.76 -24.26
N GLU A 347 2.19 8.64 -25.20
CA GLU A 347 3.55 8.97 -25.67
C GLU A 347 4.40 9.56 -24.53
N GLN A 348 3.86 10.49 -23.74
CA GLN A 348 4.59 11.07 -22.61
C GLN A 348 4.86 10.03 -21.49
N ILE A 349 3.88 9.15 -21.21
CA ILE A 349 4.05 8.03 -20.27
C ILE A 349 5.15 7.09 -20.75
N TYR A 350 5.18 6.77 -22.04
CA TYR A 350 6.23 5.94 -22.63
C TYR A 350 7.63 6.58 -22.49
N LYS A 351 7.75 7.89 -22.75
CA LYS A 351 9.00 8.65 -22.56
C LYS A 351 9.48 8.58 -21.13
N LEU A 352 8.59 8.85 -20.14
CA LEU A 352 8.94 8.77 -18.71
C LEU A 352 9.37 7.35 -18.30
N SER A 353 8.67 6.33 -18.81
CA SER A 353 9.05 4.93 -18.54
C SER A 353 10.42 4.59 -19.15
N SER A 354 10.70 5.12 -20.35
CA SER A 354 11.96 4.86 -21.09
C SER A 354 13.19 5.47 -20.42
N VAL A 355 13.04 6.53 -19.63
CA VAL A 355 14.15 7.10 -18.84
C VAL A 355 14.75 6.07 -17.87
N ASN A 356 13.92 5.15 -17.35
CA ASN A 356 14.35 4.07 -16.45
C ASN A 356 14.73 2.78 -17.20
N LEU A 357 14.81 2.81 -18.54
CA LEU A 357 15.03 1.67 -19.43
C LEU A 357 13.88 0.66 -19.38
N CYS A 358 13.84 -0.21 -18.38
CA CYS A 358 12.73 -1.13 -18.13
C CYS A 358 12.64 -1.43 -16.61
N SER A 359 11.54 -2.05 -16.17
CA SER A 359 11.45 -2.64 -14.83
C SER A 359 12.33 -3.90 -14.74
N ASN A 360 12.70 -4.32 -13.52
CA ASN A 360 13.52 -5.51 -13.33
C ASN A 360 12.84 -6.77 -13.91
N VAL A 361 13.60 -7.59 -14.63
CA VAL A 361 13.04 -8.70 -15.40
C VAL A 361 12.52 -9.81 -14.49
N VAL A 362 13.20 -10.13 -13.40
CA VAL A 362 12.71 -11.11 -12.41
C VAL A 362 11.38 -10.66 -11.79
N GLY A 363 11.18 -9.36 -11.63
CA GLY A 363 9.88 -8.79 -11.20
C GLY A 363 8.79 -8.98 -12.26
N GLN A 364 9.12 -8.80 -13.55
CA GLN A 364 8.20 -9.06 -14.66
C GLN A 364 7.81 -10.54 -14.75
N GLU A 365 8.75 -11.45 -14.63
CA GLU A 365 8.54 -12.91 -14.58
C GLU A 365 7.68 -13.29 -13.37
N THR A 366 7.94 -12.67 -12.21
CA THR A 366 7.09 -12.88 -11.01
C THR A 366 5.66 -12.42 -11.24
N VAL A 367 5.44 -11.29 -11.93
CA VAL A 367 4.09 -10.84 -12.32
C VAL A 367 3.42 -11.87 -13.22
N GLU A 368 4.13 -12.37 -14.23
CA GLU A 368 3.61 -13.39 -15.14
C GLU A 368 3.15 -14.63 -14.38
N LEU A 369 3.97 -15.16 -13.48
CA LEU A 369 3.65 -16.34 -12.66
C LEU A 369 2.43 -16.13 -11.75
N ILE A 370 2.17 -14.89 -11.32
CA ILE A 370 0.99 -14.58 -10.50
C ILE A 370 -0.29 -14.50 -11.36
N VAL A 371 -0.23 -13.93 -12.55
CA VAL A 371 -1.39 -13.76 -13.42
C VAL A 371 -1.68 -15.01 -14.24
N ASN A 372 -0.66 -15.79 -14.60
CA ASN A 372 -0.73 -17.04 -15.35
C ASN A 372 -0.43 -18.25 -14.45
N ARG A 373 -1.11 -18.31 -13.31
CA ARG A 373 -0.94 -19.33 -12.26
C ARG A 373 -1.47 -20.71 -12.68
N PRO A 374 -1.05 -21.81 -12.01
CA PRO A 374 -1.55 -23.16 -12.28
C PRO A 374 -3.08 -23.23 -12.27
N LYS A 375 -3.65 -24.00 -13.19
CA LYS A 375 -5.09 -24.20 -13.38
C LYS A 375 -5.48 -25.64 -13.07
N GLU A 376 -6.78 -25.89 -12.90
CA GLU A 376 -7.28 -27.25 -12.71
C GLU A 376 -6.91 -28.13 -13.91
N GLY A 377 -6.30 -29.28 -13.61
CA GLY A 377 -5.71 -30.19 -14.59
C GLY A 377 -4.18 -30.11 -14.69
N ASP A 378 -3.54 -29.03 -14.21
CA ASP A 378 -2.09 -28.95 -14.10
C ASP A 378 -1.57 -29.82 -12.94
N GLU A 379 -0.42 -30.46 -13.11
CA GLU A 379 0.17 -31.34 -12.10
C GLU A 379 0.54 -30.59 -10.81
N SER A 380 0.95 -29.32 -10.92
CA SER A 380 1.29 -28.47 -9.78
C SER A 380 0.06 -27.85 -9.09
N TYR A 381 -1.13 -27.88 -9.71
CA TYR A 381 -2.33 -27.18 -9.22
C TYR A 381 -2.79 -27.61 -7.82
N PRO A 382 -2.83 -28.90 -7.45
CA PRO A 382 -3.30 -29.31 -6.12
C PRO A 382 -2.47 -28.68 -4.99
N LEU A 383 -1.16 -28.66 -5.10
CA LEU A 383 -0.27 -28.03 -4.11
C LEU A 383 -0.43 -26.52 -4.11
N PHE A 384 -0.48 -25.88 -5.26
CA PHE A 384 -0.72 -24.43 -5.39
C PHE A 384 -2.04 -24.03 -4.72
N LYS A 385 -3.11 -24.77 -4.97
CA LYS A 385 -4.42 -24.52 -4.36
C LYS A 385 -4.36 -24.64 -2.83
N GLN A 386 -3.75 -25.70 -2.32
CA GLN A 386 -3.57 -25.94 -0.88
C GLN A 386 -2.79 -24.80 -0.21
N GLU A 387 -1.67 -24.37 -0.80
CA GLU A 387 -0.85 -23.29 -0.28
C GLU A 387 -1.62 -21.96 -0.26
N LYS A 388 -2.34 -21.63 -1.34
CA LYS A 388 -3.17 -20.42 -1.45
C LYS A 388 -4.27 -20.40 -0.40
N GLU A 389 -5.07 -21.47 -0.32
CA GLU A 389 -6.19 -21.56 0.63
C GLU A 389 -5.72 -21.48 2.08
N LYS A 390 -4.60 -22.15 2.40
CA LYS A 390 -3.98 -22.06 3.73
C LYS A 390 -3.57 -20.64 4.08
N ILE A 391 -2.87 -19.95 3.19
CA ILE A 391 -2.40 -18.56 3.45
C ILE A 391 -3.59 -17.62 3.66
N LEU A 392 -4.60 -17.66 2.80
CA LEU A 392 -5.78 -16.81 2.93
C LEU A 392 -6.61 -17.14 4.17
N GLY A 393 -6.78 -18.42 4.48
CA GLY A 393 -7.46 -18.88 5.70
C GLY A 393 -6.75 -18.45 6.97
N ASP A 394 -5.43 -18.60 7.02
CA ASP A 394 -4.60 -18.17 8.14
C ASP A 394 -4.69 -16.64 8.34
N LEU A 395 -4.68 -15.84 7.27
CA LEU A 395 -4.82 -14.38 7.34
C LEU A 395 -6.19 -13.96 7.89
N LYS A 396 -7.27 -14.54 7.37
CA LYS A 396 -8.62 -14.29 7.87
C LYS A 396 -8.75 -14.62 9.36
N MET A 397 -8.24 -15.77 9.77
CA MET A 397 -8.26 -16.20 11.18
C MET A 397 -7.51 -15.22 12.08
N LYS A 398 -6.28 -14.82 11.70
CA LYS A 398 -5.45 -13.88 12.44
C LYS A 398 -6.08 -12.50 12.57
N ALA A 399 -6.71 -12.01 11.50
CA ALA A 399 -7.43 -10.74 11.52
C ALA A 399 -8.56 -10.76 12.55
N ASN A 400 -9.36 -11.83 12.59
CA ASN A 400 -10.45 -11.98 13.55
C ASN A 400 -9.94 -12.08 14.99
N ILE A 401 -8.89 -12.88 15.25
CA ILE A 401 -8.32 -13.02 16.60
C ILE A 401 -7.86 -11.66 17.15
N ILE A 402 -7.13 -10.87 16.36
CA ILE A 402 -6.68 -9.54 16.82
C ILE A 402 -7.87 -8.61 17.04
N ARG A 403 -8.81 -8.55 16.09
CA ARG A 403 -9.99 -7.70 16.21
C ARG A 403 -10.79 -8.02 17.47
N ASP A 404 -11.11 -9.30 17.67
CA ASP A 404 -11.94 -9.75 18.81
C ASP A 404 -11.26 -9.46 20.15
N ALA A 405 -9.93 -9.53 20.23
CA ALA A 405 -9.19 -9.13 21.40
C ALA A 405 -9.21 -7.61 21.62
N LEU A 406 -9.06 -6.82 20.55
CA LEU A 406 -9.04 -5.36 20.62
C LEU A 406 -10.38 -4.78 21.09
N ILE A 407 -11.51 -5.29 20.58
CA ILE A 407 -12.84 -4.78 20.98
C ILE A 407 -13.23 -5.16 22.41
N GLN A 408 -12.51 -6.05 23.06
CA GLN A 408 -12.64 -6.34 24.49
C GLN A 408 -11.87 -5.34 25.39
N CYS A 409 -11.00 -4.53 24.78
CA CYS A 409 -10.24 -3.53 25.51
C CYS A 409 -11.07 -2.28 25.76
N GLU A 410 -11.03 -1.73 26.98
CA GLU A 410 -11.67 -0.46 27.32
C GLU A 410 -11.21 0.67 26.40
N GLY A 411 -12.16 1.39 25.78
CA GLY A 411 -11.90 2.54 24.94
C GLY A 411 -11.39 2.22 23.54
N ILE A 412 -11.38 0.94 23.10
CA ILE A 412 -10.98 0.55 21.76
C ILE A 412 -12.20 0.08 20.95
N THR A 413 -12.34 0.63 19.74
CA THR A 413 -13.27 0.14 18.72
C THR A 413 -12.48 -0.29 17.48
N CYS A 414 -13.01 -1.27 16.74
CA CYS A 414 -12.33 -1.78 15.56
C CYS A 414 -13.32 -2.40 14.57
N ASN A 415 -13.37 -1.85 13.36
CA ASN A 415 -14.11 -2.43 12.26
C ASN A 415 -13.49 -3.75 11.81
N PRO A 416 -14.28 -4.71 11.25
CA PRO A 416 -13.73 -5.95 10.72
C PRO A 416 -12.84 -5.68 9.51
N ALA A 417 -11.76 -6.47 9.36
CA ALA A 417 -10.99 -6.47 8.14
C ALA A 417 -11.77 -7.22 7.05
N MET A 418 -12.32 -6.50 6.10
CA MET A 418 -12.93 -7.08 4.91
C MET A 418 -11.89 -7.50 3.88
N GLY A 419 -10.72 -6.87 3.89
CA GLY A 419 -9.60 -7.15 3.00
C GLY A 419 -8.27 -6.60 3.52
N ALA A 420 -7.27 -6.51 2.64
CA ALA A 420 -5.91 -6.04 2.89
C ALA A 420 -5.16 -6.88 3.95
N LEU A 421 -4.27 -6.28 4.74
CA LEU A 421 -3.38 -6.98 5.70
C LEU A 421 -3.35 -6.29 7.07
N TYR A 422 -4.32 -5.38 7.34
CA TYR A 422 -4.28 -4.48 8.49
C TYR A 422 -5.65 -4.32 9.13
N LEU A 423 -5.62 -4.01 10.43
CA LEU A 423 -6.72 -3.38 11.16
C LEU A 423 -6.30 -1.95 11.55
N PHE A 424 -7.31 -1.08 11.67
CA PHE A 424 -7.12 0.33 12.04
C PHE A 424 -8.06 0.70 13.18
N PRO A 425 -7.78 0.19 14.41
CA PRO A 425 -8.61 0.46 15.58
C PRO A 425 -8.53 1.91 16.01
N CYS A 426 -9.69 2.44 16.45
CA CYS A 426 -9.80 3.71 17.13
C CYS A 426 -9.58 3.51 18.62
N VAL A 427 -8.86 4.42 19.26
CA VAL A 427 -8.61 4.43 20.71
C VAL A 427 -9.14 5.72 21.30
N LYS A 428 -10.09 5.62 22.21
CA LYS A 428 -10.55 6.77 23.01
C LYS A 428 -9.50 7.04 24.10
N LEU A 429 -8.55 7.92 23.79
CA LEU A 429 -7.53 8.31 24.74
C LEU A 429 -8.11 9.17 25.87
N PRO A 430 -7.78 8.93 27.16
CA PRO A 430 -8.18 9.77 28.28
C PRO A 430 -7.66 11.20 28.15
N LYS A 431 -8.47 12.18 28.54
CA LYS A 431 -8.11 13.60 28.48
C LYS A 431 -6.83 13.91 29.24
N LYS A 432 -6.66 13.32 30.42
CA LYS A 432 -5.43 13.42 31.21
C LYS A 432 -4.17 13.07 30.43
N PHE A 433 -4.22 12.00 29.58
CA PHE A 433 -3.10 11.62 28.76
C PHE A 433 -2.87 12.58 27.61
N ILE A 434 -3.93 13.04 26.95
CA ILE A 434 -3.85 14.03 25.85
C ILE A 434 -3.23 15.34 26.40
N ASP A 435 -3.73 15.86 27.53
CA ASP A 435 -3.20 17.09 28.16
C ASP A 435 -1.72 16.95 28.55
N GLU A 436 -1.28 15.76 28.97
CA GLU A 436 0.13 15.47 29.26
C GLU A 436 0.98 15.50 27.99
N CYS A 437 0.50 14.93 26.89
CA CYS A 437 1.17 14.96 25.58
C CYS A 437 1.30 16.40 25.08
N ASP A 438 0.23 17.16 25.10
CA ASP A 438 0.18 18.55 24.62
C ASP A 438 1.15 19.46 25.39
N LYS A 439 1.20 19.33 26.71
CA LYS A 439 2.15 20.07 27.57
C LYS A 439 3.61 19.79 27.20
N ASN A 440 3.90 18.60 26.70
CA ASN A 440 5.25 18.18 26.32
C ASN A 440 5.52 18.35 24.80
N GLY A 441 4.59 18.90 24.02
CA GLY A 441 4.71 19.04 22.56
C GLY A 441 4.78 17.71 21.83
N LYS A 442 4.12 16.67 22.35
CA LYS A 442 4.13 15.31 21.83
C LYS A 442 2.80 14.97 21.16
N ASN A 443 2.85 14.13 20.12
CA ASN A 443 1.64 13.62 19.49
C ASN A 443 1.06 12.45 20.32
N PRO A 444 -0.24 12.47 20.69
CA PRO A 444 -0.85 11.44 21.52
C PRO A 444 -0.81 10.03 20.90
N ASP A 445 -1.01 9.89 19.58
CA ASP A 445 -0.95 8.58 18.91
C ASP A 445 0.47 8.00 18.94
N GLU A 446 1.49 8.84 18.70
CA GLU A 446 2.89 8.40 18.76
C GLU A 446 3.27 7.96 20.16
N GLU A 447 2.91 8.73 21.20
CA GLU A 447 3.23 8.41 22.58
C GLU A 447 2.50 7.15 23.06
N TYR A 448 1.22 6.99 22.70
CA TYR A 448 0.47 5.76 22.98
C TYR A 448 1.14 4.53 22.36
N CYS A 449 1.53 4.61 21.09
CA CYS A 449 2.22 3.51 20.41
C CYS A 449 3.62 3.23 20.97
N LEU A 450 4.36 4.27 21.41
CA LEU A 450 5.65 4.12 22.07
C LEU A 450 5.51 3.44 23.44
N LEU A 451 4.51 3.85 24.24
CA LEU A 451 4.22 3.22 25.51
C LEU A 451 3.83 1.73 25.34
N MET A 452 2.99 1.43 24.34
CA MET A 452 2.63 0.05 23.99
C MET A 452 3.89 -0.74 23.65
N LEU A 453 4.76 -0.23 22.81
CA LEU A 453 6.02 -0.89 22.44
C LEU A 453 6.90 -1.17 23.66
N GLU A 454 7.11 -0.17 24.53
CA GLU A 454 8.01 -0.29 25.69
C GLU A 454 7.47 -1.24 26.77
N LYS A 455 6.15 -1.35 26.91
CA LYS A 455 5.51 -2.19 27.92
C LYS A 455 5.21 -3.60 27.43
N SER A 456 4.90 -3.79 26.17
CA SER A 456 4.44 -5.07 25.61
C SER A 456 5.36 -5.67 24.54
N GLY A 457 6.30 -4.91 23.98
CA GLY A 457 7.11 -5.36 22.84
C GLY A 457 6.34 -5.36 21.50
N VAL A 458 5.10 -4.86 21.45
CA VAL A 458 4.30 -4.84 20.23
C VAL A 458 4.57 -3.54 19.45
N CYS A 459 5.12 -3.69 18.25
CA CYS A 459 5.40 -2.55 17.35
C CYS A 459 4.26 -2.37 16.35
N VAL A 460 3.51 -1.26 16.48
CA VAL A 460 2.43 -0.84 15.58
C VAL A 460 2.77 0.49 14.90
N VAL A 461 1.93 1.00 14.02
CA VAL A 461 2.12 2.33 13.38
C VAL A 461 1.09 3.30 13.92
N PRO A 462 1.50 4.47 14.46
CA PRO A 462 0.58 5.50 14.92
C PRO A 462 -0.37 6.01 13.81
N GLY A 463 -1.61 6.30 14.17
CA GLY A 463 -2.67 6.68 13.24
C GLY A 463 -2.44 8.02 12.54
N ASN A 464 -1.86 9.00 13.26
CA ASN A 464 -1.55 10.32 12.71
C ASN A 464 -0.73 10.27 11.41
N GLY A 465 0.09 9.24 11.22
CA GLY A 465 0.88 9.06 9.99
C GLY A 465 0.08 8.65 8.75
N PHE A 466 -1.17 8.24 8.92
CA PHE A 466 -2.10 7.94 7.81
C PHE A 466 -3.08 9.09 7.56
N GLY A 467 -3.05 10.13 8.40
CA GLY A 467 -4.11 11.11 8.51
C GLY A 467 -5.34 10.55 9.21
N GLN A 468 -6.09 11.41 9.88
CA GLN A 468 -7.31 11.05 10.59
C GLN A 468 -8.17 12.30 10.82
N ARG A 469 -9.44 12.12 11.22
CA ARG A 469 -10.29 13.25 11.63
C ARG A 469 -9.73 13.89 12.90
N GLU A 470 -9.98 15.19 13.08
CA GLU A 470 -9.59 15.89 14.30
C GLU A 470 -10.23 15.21 15.53
N ASN A 471 -9.47 15.16 16.63
CA ASN A 471 -9.88 14.55 17.90
C ASN A 471 -10.18 13.04 17.83
N THR A 472 -9.70 12.35 16.81
CA THR A 472 -9.70 10.88 16.76
C THR A 472 -8.28 10.35 16.88
N HIS A 473 -8.12 9.17 17.48
CA HIS A 473 -6.82 8.54 17.71
C HIS A 473 -6.85 7.10 17.26
N HIS A 474 -5.86 6.71 16.48
CA HIS A 474 -5.81 5.37 15.89
C HIS A 474 -4.40 4.80 15.93
N PHE A 475 -4.32 3.50 15.66
CA PHE A 475 -3.08 2.86 15.24
C PHE A 475 -3.35 1.80 14.18
N ARG A 476 -2.38 1.54 13.32
CA ARG A 476 -2.47 0.43 12.36
C ARG A 476 -1.71 -0.78 12.89
N ILE A 477 -2.38 -1.93 12.92
CA ILE A 477 -1.80 -3.22 13.26
C ILE A 477 -1.90 -4.21 12.10
N ALA A 478 -0.77 -4.83 11.70
CA ALA A 478 -0.74 -5.89 10.70
C ALA A 478 -0.96 -7.26 11.36
N PHE A 479 -1.81 -8.09 10.75
CA PHE A 479 -2.08 -9.45 11.22
C PHE A 479 -1.23 -10.52 10.51
N LEU A 480 0.00 -10.16 10.14
CA LEU A 480 0.93 -11.03 9.43
C LEU A 480 1.75 -12.00 10.32
N PRO A 481 2.14 -11.64 11.56
CA PRO A 481 2.97 -12.54 12.38
C PRO A 481 2.41 -13.97 12.48
N PRO A 482 3.22 -14.97 12.82
CA PRO A 482 2.76 -16.34 13.05
C PRO A 482 1.64 -16.41 14.09
N LEU A 483 0.75 -17.42 13.98
CA LEU A 483 -0.44 -17.53 14.81
C LEU A 483 -0.14 -17.52 16.32
N GLU A 484 0.93 -18.20 16.76
CA GLU A 484 1.36 -18.19 18.17
C GLU A 484 1.77 -16.78 18.62
N ALA A 485 2.52 -16.06 17.78
CA ALA A 485 2.89 -14.67 18.07
C ALA A 485 1.66 -13.75 18.12
N ILE A 486 0.65 -13.98 17.28
CA ILE A 486 -0.61 -13.23 17.30
C ILE A 486 -1.35 -13.43 18.65
N LYS A 487 -1.47 -14.66 19.14
CA LYS A 487 -2.12 -14.94 20.43
C LYS A 487 -1.39 -14.22 21.57
N ASN A 488 -0.07 -14.33 21.63
CA ASN A 488 0.73 -13.60 22.62
C ASN A 488 0.58 -12.08 22.48
N THR A 489 0.52 -11.58 21.24
CA THR A 489 0.32 -10.15 20.96
C THR A 489 -1.01 -9.64 21.52
N THR A 490 -2.09 -10.41 21.37
CA THR A 490 -3.42 -10.02 21.89
C THR A 490 -3.41 -9.91 23.41
N ASP A 491 -2.85 -10.87 24.11
CA ASP A 491 -2.73 -10.86 25.57
C ASP A 491 -1.90 -9.66 26.07
N LEU A 492 -0.78 -9.40 25.39
CA LEU A 492 0.09 -8.25 25.71
C LEU A 492 -0.59 -6.91 25.50
N ILE A 493 -1.36 -6.76 24.40
CA ILE A 493 -2.14 -5.52 24.14
C ILE A 493 -3.24 -5.34 25.18
N GLN A 494 -3.99 -6.40 25.53
CA GLN A 494 -5.05 -6.33 26.54
C GLN A 494 -4.49 -5.95 27.91
N LYS A 495 -3.37 -6.54 28.31
CA LYS A 495 -2.67 -6.19 29.56
C LYS A 495 -2.21 -4.74 29.55
N PHE A 496 -1.54 -4.31 28.47
CA PHE A 496 -1.09 -2.93 28.30
C PHE A 496 -2.27 -1.96 28.40
N GLN A 497 -3.36 -2.20 27.65
CA GLN A 497 -4.53 -1.31 27.62
C GLN A 497 -5.17 -1.16 29.00
N LYS A 498 -5.28 -2.25 29.76
CA LYS A 498 -5.77 -2.21 31.14
C LYS A 498 -4.89 -1.32 32.03
N GLU A 499 -3.56 -1.56 32.03
CA GLU A 499 -2.60 -0.77 32.81
C GLU A 499 -2.61 0.71 32.40
N PHE A 500 -2.76 1.00 31.10
CA PHE A 500 -2.86 2.34 30.56
C PHE A 500 -4.12 3.05 31.04
N MET A 501 -5.27 2.41 30.95
CA MET A 501 -6.54 2.99 31.40
C MET A 501 -6.57 3.16 32.93
N ASP A 502 -6.01 2.22 33.70
CA ASP A 502 -5.91 2.35 35.17
C ASP A 502 -5.06 3.57 35.58
N LYS A 503 -4.05 3.93 34.80
CA LYS A 503 -3.17 5.09 35.06
C LYS A 503 -3.81 6.43 34.64
N TYR A 504 -4.49 6.44 33.51
CA TYR A 504 -4.90 7.69 32.84
C TYR A 504 -6.42 7.94 32.81
N ARG A 505 -7.26 6.95 33.22
CA ARG A 505 -8.72 7.10 33.21
C ARG A 505 -9.14 8.44 33.83
N ASP A 506 -10.03 9.14 33.15
CA ASP A 506 -10.63 10.36 33.65
C ASP A 506 -11.59 9.98 34.81
N ASN A 507 -11.57 10.74 35.90
CA ASN A 507 -12.41 10.52 37.09
C ASN A 507 -13.87 10.83 36.80
#